data_cac8f4e1f1fad33318fc0f2e8ab9f596
#
_entry.id   cac8f4e1f1fad33318fc0f2e8ab9f596
#
_cell.length_a   1.000
_cell.length_b   1.000
_cell.length_c   1.000
_cell.angle_alpha   90.00
_cell.angle_beta   90.00
_cell.angle_gamma   90.00
#
_symmetry.space_group_name_H-M   'P 1'
#
loop_
_entity.id
_entity.type
_entity.pdbx_description
1 polymer ?
#
loop_
_entity_poly.entity_id
_entity_poly.type
_entity_poly.pdbx_seq_one_letter_code
_entity_poly.pdbx_strand_id
1 'polypeptide(L)'
;MADIYLLAEHGGFDRVAPLCMDALIPRQEVREMCASGRCRRYDHCWSCPPACGSLEHAARQMASYRRGVLAQTIGKLRDAFDYEGIEATQQRHKSAFAALARQARFLCPDCLPLTAGSCTLCYQCTWPDRPCRFPQKRLSSMEAYGLLVSDVCLRSGLQYNYGPDTICFTSCLLFEKESSCHAKPERDLS
;
A
#
# COMPACT_ATOMS: atom_id res chain seq x y z
N MET A 1 -20.49 11.86 -7.92
CA MET A 1 -19.16 11.82 -7.27
C MET A 1 -18.38 10.69 -7.93
N ALA A 2 -17.16 10.93 -8.40
CA ALA A 2 -16.32 9.86 -8.92
C ALA A 2 -16.02 8.90 -7.77
N ASP A 3 -16.33 7.63 -7.97
CA ASP A 3 -16.14 6.59 -6.96
C ASP A 3 -14.73 6.04 -7.08
N ILE A 4 -14.01 5.96 -5.95
CA ILE A 4 -12.64 5.41 -5.90
C ILE A 4 -12.62 3.95 -6.38
N TYR A 5 -13.69 3.19 -6.15
CA TYR A 5 -13.82 1.83 -6.70
C TYR A 5 -13.84 1.83 -8.23
N LEU A 6 -14.64 2.70 -8.84
CA LEU A 6 -14.68 2.85 -10.30
C LEU A 6 -13.32 3.27 -10.88
N LEU A 7 -12.60 4.17 -10.18
CA LEU A 7 -11.23 4.52 -10.57
C LEU A 7 -10.29 3.32 -10.53
N ALA A 8 -10.43 2.46 -9.53
CA ALA A 8 -9.61 1.26 -9.41
C ALA A 8 -9.97 0.23 -10.49
N GLU A 9 -11.27 -0.02 -10.74
CA GLU A 9 -11.75 -0.94 -11.76
C GLU A 9 -11.27 -0.55 -13.17
N HIS A 10 -11.22 0.75 -13.46
CA HIS A 10 -10.71 1.26 -14.74
C HIS A 10 -9.20 1.56 -14.71
N GLY A 11 -8.53 1.29 -13.60
CA GLY A 11 -7.11 1.61 -13.36
C GLY A 11 -6.10 0.67 -14.03
N GLY A 12 -6.55 -0.33 -14.80
CA GLY A 12 -5.67 -1.28 -15.50
C GLY A 12 -5.15 -2.42 -14.62
N PHE A 13 -5.86 -2.75 -13.55
CA PHE A 13 -5.61 -3.92 -12.69
C PHE A 13 -6.36 -5.16 -13.20
N ASP A 14 -5.81 -6.34 -12.93
CA ASP A 14 -6.44 -7.60 -13.31
C ASP A 14 -7.54 -8.04 -12.33
N ARG A 15 -7.45 -7.60 -11.07
CA ARG A 15 -8.45 -7.83 -10.02
C ARG A 15 -8.56 -6.61 -9.12
N VAL A 16 -9.77 -6.28 -8.76
CA VAL A 16 -10.12 -5.23 -7.79
C VAL A 16 -11.19 -5.78 -6.86
N ALA A 17 -11.09 -5.48 -5.57
CA ALA A 17 -12.10 -5.86 -4.57
C ALA A 17 -12.19 -4.81 -3.47
N PRO A 18 -13.33 -4.70 -2.77
CA PRO A 18 -13.41 -4.00 -1.50
C PRO A 18 -12.41 -4.56 -0.50
N LEU A 19 -11.67 -3.69 0.18
CA LEU A 19 -10.73 -4.09 1.20
C LEU A 19 -11.46 -4.46 2.49
N CYS A 20 -11.17 -5.64 3.03
CA CYS A 20 -11.61 -6.02 4.37
C CYS A 20 -10.81 -5.22 5.40
N MET A 21 -11.41 -4.20 6.01
CA MET A 21 -10.72 -3.32 6.95
C MET A 21 -10.22 -4.07 8.20
N ASP A 22 -10.94 -5.09 8.65
CA ASP A 22 -10.54 -5.95 9.79
C ASP A 22 -9.33 -6.85 9.46
N ALA A 23 -8.91 -6.93 8.20
CA ALA A 23 -7.70 -7.64 7.79
C ALA A 23 -6.43 -6.79 7.99
N LEU A 24 -6.55 -5.50 8.27
CA LEU A 24 -5.44 -4.56 8.40
C LEU A 24 -4.78 -4.65 9.79
N ILE A 25 -4.24 -5.80 10.11
CA ILE A 25 -3.59 -6.08 11.39
C ILE A 25 -2.07 -6.07 11.16
N PRO A 26 -1.34 -5.04 11.66
CA PRO A 26 0.12 -5.03 11.61
C PRO A 26 0.71 -6.18 12.43
N ARG A 27 1.64 -6.91 11.87
CA ARG A 27 2.30 -8.06 12.47
C ARG A 27 3.80 -7.81 12.61
N GLN A 28 4.32 -8.10 13.79
CA GLN A 28 5.75 -7.97 14.09
C GLN A 28 6.59 -8.88 13.18
N GLU A 29 6.11 -10.09 12.91
CA GLU A 29 6.80 -11.08 12.08
C GLU A 29 7.04 -10.56 10.65
N VAL A 30 6.12 -9.76 10.10
CA VAL A 30 6.28 -9.15 8.77
C VAL A 30 7.41 -8.10 8.80
N ARG A 31 7.52 -7.32 9.89
CA ARG A 31 8.62 -6.38 10.09
C ARG A 31 9.96 -7.08 10.26
N GLU A 32 9.99 -8.21 10.94
CA GLU A 32 11.18 -9.02 11.12
C GLU A 32 11.65 -9.63 9.79
N MET A 33 10.73 -10.03 8.92
CA MET A 33 11.09 -10.44 7.55
C MET A 33 11.76 -9.29 6.76
N CYS A 34 11.32 -8.05 6.92
CA CYS A 34 12.00 -6.90 6.33
C CYS A 34 13.42 -6.72 6.90
N ALA A 35 13.60 -6.93 8.20
CA ALA A 35 14.87 -6.75 8.91
C ALA A 35 15.84 -7.93 8.76
N SER A 36 15.41 -9.07 8.19
CA SER A 36 16.18 -10.33 8.13
C SER A 36 17.45 -10.31 7.25
N GLY A 37 17.81 -9.17 6.69
CA GLY A 37 18.94 -9.02 5.77
C GLY A 37 18.67 -9.46 4.32
N ARG A 38 17.49 -10.03 4.04
CA ARG A 38 17.07 -10.39 2.67
C ARG A 38 16.53 -9.21 1.88
N CYS A 39 15.99 -8.21 2.58
CA CYS A 39 15.43 -7.00 1.95
C CYS A 39 16.51 -5.91 1.86
N ARG A 40 17.00 -5.65 0.64
CA ARG A 40 18.01 -4.60 0.39
C ARG A 40 17.49 -3.16 0.61
N ARG A 41 16.19 -2.98 0.93
CA ARG A 41 15.56 -1.68 1.16
C ARG A 41 15.30 -1.37 2.64
N TYR A 42 15.43 -2.38 3.52
CA TYR A 42 15.36 -2.15 4.96
C TYR A 42 16.49 -1.19 5.36
N ASP A 43 16.15 -0.15 6.12
CA ASP A 43 17.06 0.92 6.56
C ASP A 43 17.84 1.64 5.43
N HIS A 44 17.33 1.54 4.18
CA HIS A 44 17.92 2.21 3.01
C HIS A 44 16.90 3.00 2.18
N CYS A 45 15.69 3.20 2.70
CA CYS A 45 14.63 3.86 1.94
C CYS A 45 13.59 4.53 2.85
N TRP A 46 13.24 5.77 2.54
CA TRP A 46 12.21 6.55 3.25
C TRP A 46 10.84 5.89 3.31
N SER A 47 10.52 4.98 2.40
CA SER A 47 9.24 4.25 2.36
C SER A 47 9.27 2.91 3.08
N CYS A 48 10.42 2.51 3.63
CA CYS A 48 10.65 1.23 4.27
C CYS A 48 10.96 1.39 5.76
N PRO A 49 10.84 0.33 6.58
CA PRO A 49 11.28 0.37 7.96
C PRO A 49 12.80 0.62 8.06
N PRO A 50 13.26 1.34 9.10
CA PRO A 50 12.50 2.01 10.17
C PRO A 50 11.91 3.37 9.75
N ALA A 51 12.34 3.96 8.63
CA ALA A 51 12.00 5.31 8.18
C ALA A 51 10.49 5.58 8.00
N CYS A 52 9.69 4.56 7.68
CA CYS A 52 8.24 4.69 7.51
C CYS A 52 7.44 4.70 8.83
N GLY A 53 8.12 4.64 9.98
CA GLY A 53 7.48 4.70 11.31
C GLY A 53 7.27 3.33 11.98
N SER A 54 6.74 3.33 13.20
CA SER A 54 6.50 2.12 13.99
C SER A 54 5.22 1.37 13.57
N LEU A 55 5.06 0.12 14.03
CA LEU A 55 3.82 -0.64 13.81
C LEU A 55 2.61 -0.03 14.50
N GLU A 56 2.80 0.55 15.70
CA GLU A 56 1.73 1.24 16.41
C GLU A 56 1.27 2.49 15.65
N HIS A 57 2.21 3.21 15.01
CA HIS A 57 1.86 4.33 14.13
C HIS A 57 1.06 3.83 12.92
N ALA A 58 1.51 2.77 12.27
CA ALA A 58 0.82 2.15 11.14
C ALA A 58 -0.59 1.69 11.52
N ALA A 59 -0.75 1.02 12.68
CA ALA A 59 -2.02 0.57 13.20
C ALA A 59 -2.99 1.74 13.42
N ARG A 60 -2.57 2.78 14.15
CA ARG A 60 -3.40 3.97 14.39
C ARG A 60 -3.79 4.69 13.10
N GLN A 61 -2.86 4.78 12.16
CA GLN A 61 -3.13 5.42 10.88
C GLN A 61 -4.18 4.63 10.09
N MET A 62 -4.03 3.32 9.95
CA MET A 62 -4.99 2.48 9.22
C MET A 62 -6.36 2.43 9.89
N ALA A 63 -6.41 2.37 11.22
CA ALA A 63 -7.66 2.36 11.99
C ALA A 63 -8.50 3.65 11.82
N SER A 64 -7.92 4.74 11.33
CA SER A 64 -8.66 5.98 11.07
C SER A 64 -9.47 5.97 9.78
N TYR A 65 -9.44 4.89 8.99
CA TYR A 65 -10.17 4.77 7.73
C TYR A 65 -11.31 3.78 7.84
N ARG A 66 -12.40 4.05 7.13
CA ARG A 66 -13.60 3.19 7.11
C ARG A 66 -13.69 2.30 5.90
N ARG A 67 -13.05 2.69 4.80
CA ARG A 67 -13.15 1.99 3.51
C ARG A 67 -11.80 1.88 2.83
N GLY A 68 -11.69 0.89 1.98
CA GLY A 68 -10.51 0.71 1.14
C GLY A 68 -10.80 -0.16 -0.06
N VAL A 69 -9.89 -0.12 -1.02
CA VAL A 69 -9.89 -0.97 -2.21
C VAL A 69 -8.58 -1.72 -2.30
N LEU A 70 -8.65 -2.99 -2.66
CA LEU A 70 -7.53 -3.86 -2.97
C LEU A 70 -7.43 -4.02 -4.47
N ALA A 71 -6.22 -3.85 -5.04
CA ALA A 71 -5.97 -3.93 -6.46
C ALA A 71 -4.79 -4.87 -6.73
N GLN A 72 -4.95 -5.75 -7.72
CA GLN A 72 -3.95 -6.76 -8.08
C GLN A 72 -3.61 -6.72 -9.57
N THR A 73 -2.34 -6.96 -9.86
CA THR A 73 -1.83 -7.16 -11.21
C THR A 73 -1.17 -8.53 -11.27
N ILE A 74 -1.62 -9.37 -12.21
CA ILE A 74 -1.20 -10.75 -12.37
C ILE A 74 -0.34 -10.84 -13.64
N GLY A 75 0.86 -11.37 -13.51
CA GLY A 75 1.75 -11.68 -14.62
C GLY A 75 1.81 -13.19 -14.87
N LYS A 76 1.85 -13.60 -16.13
CA LYS A 76 2.23 -14.95 -16.52
C LYS A 76 3.75 -14.96 -16.74
N LEU A 77 4.41 -15.97 -16.22
CA LEU A 77 5.85 -16.18 -16.32
C LEU A 77 6.13 -17.36 -17.24
N ARG A 78 7.26 -17.32 -17.94
CA ARG A 78 7.74 -18.45 -18.75
C ARG A 78 8.18 -19.63 -17.87
N ASP A 79 8.77 -19.29 -16.74
CA ASP A 79 9.24 -20.20 -15.69
C ASP A 79 9.54 -19.41 -14.39
N ALA A 80 10.01 -20.09 -13.35
CA ALA A 80 10.36 -19.50 -12.07
C ALA A 80 11.52 -18.48 -12.11
N PHE A 81 12.29 -18.44 -13.20
CA PHE A 81 13.44 -17.54 -13.39
C PHE A 81 13.16 -16.43 -14.42
N ASP A 82 11.92 -16.23 -14.81
CA ASP A 82 11.51 -15.17 -15.73
C ASP A 82 11.56 -13.78 -15.08
N TYR A 83 12.77 -13.31 -14.79
CA TYR A 83 12.98 -11.99 -14.16
C TYR A 83 12.42 -10.84 -14.98
N GLU A 84 12.45 -10.92 -16.30
CA GLU A 84 11.88 -9.89 -17.20
C GLU A 84 10.37 -9.81 -17.05
N GLY A 85 9.67 -10.96 -17.02
CA GLY A 85 8.23 -11.04 -16.80
C GLY A 85 7.81 -10.52 -15.42
N ILE A 86 8.61 -10.86 -14.39
CA ILE A 86 8.41 -10.35 -13.02
C ILE A 86 8.54 -8.83 -13.00
N GLU A 87 9.63 -8.28 -13.57
CA GLU A 87 9.90 -6.84 -13.57
C GLU A 87 8.86 -6.06 -14.38
N ALA A 88 8.50 -6.55 -15.56
CA ALA A 88 7.46 -5.94 -16.40
C ALA A 88 6.10 -5.89 -15.68
N THR A 89 5.72 -6.98 -14.99
CA THR A 89 4.48 -7.04 -14.23
C THR A 89 4.52 -6.08 -13.04
N GLN A 90 5.65 -6.00 -12.33
CA GLN A 90 5.84 -5.06 -11.22
C GLN A 90 5.74 -3.62 -11.70
N GLN A 91 6.37 -3.28 -12.83
CA GLN A 91 6.34 -1.93 -13.39
C GLN A 91 4.94 -1.53 -13.83
N ARG A 92 4.20 -2.44 -14.49
CA ARG A 92 2.79 -2.25 -14.85
C ARG A 92 1.94 -1.96 -13.61
N HIS A 93 2.09 -2.77 -12.56
CA HIS A 93 1.37 -2.59 -11.30
C HIS A 93 1.68 -1.24 -10.63
N LYS A 94 2.96 -0.92 -10.48
CA LYS A 94 3.38 0.33 -9.83
C LYS A 94 2.91 1.57 -10.58
N SER A 95 2.97 1.54 -11.90
CA SER A 95 2.51 2.65 -12.75
C SER A 95 1.00 2.86 -12.62
N ALA A 96 0.21 1.79 -12.69
CA ALA A 96 -1.24 1.81 -12.50
C ALA A 96 -1.61 2.32 -11.10
N PHE A 97 -0.95 1.79 -10.06
CA PHE A 97 -1.25 2.17 -8.68
C PHE A 97 -0.83 3.61 -8.35
N ALA A 98 0.28 4.10 -8.89
CA ALA A 98 0.68 5.49 -8.74
C ALA A 98 -0.33 6.45 -9.42
N ALA A 99 -0.90 6.06 -10.56
CA ALA A 99 -1.95 6.81 -11.24
C ALA A 99 -3.24 6.84 -10.40
N LEU A 100 -3.67 5.69 -9.89
CA LEU A 100 -4.82 5.57 -8.99
C LEU A 100 -4.64 6.43 -7.73
N ALA A 101 -3.50 6.32 -7.06
CA ALA A 101 -3.20 7.10 -5.85
C ALA A 101 -3.21 8.61 -6.11
N ARG A 102 -2.73 9.06 -7.27
CA ARG A 102 -2.77 10.47 -7.67
C ARG A 102 -4.20 10.94 -7.88
N GLN A 103 -5.02 10.17 -8.61
CA GLN A 103 -6.43 10.52 -8.87
C GLN A 103 -7.25 10.49 -7.58
N ALA A 104 -7.06 9.48 -6.74
CA ALA A 104 -7.74 9.37 -5.47
C ALA A 104 -7.48 10.56 -4.54
N ARG A 105 -6.26 11.12 -4.53
CA ARG A 105 -5.93 12.30 -3.74
C ARG A 105 -6.69 13.58 -4.14
N PHE A 106 -7.17 13.68 -5.37
CA PHE A 106 -8.07 14.78 -5.77
C PHE A 106 -9.48 14.61 -5.18
N LEU A 107 -9.93 13.37 -4.97
CA LEU A 107 -11.23 13.06 -4.40
C LEU A 107 -11.21 12.98 -2.88
N CYS A 108 -10.14 12.45 -2.34
CA CYS A 108 -9.91 12.20 -0.93
C CYS A 108 -8.43 12.53 -0.61
N PRO A 109 -8.10 13.79 -0.29
CA PRO A 109 -6.71 14.23 -0.06
C PRO A 109 -6.00 13.44 1.03
N ASP A 110 -6.74 13.00 2.04
CA ASP A 110 -6.23 12.23 3.19
C ASP A 110 -6.19 10.72 2.96
N CYS A 111 -6.41 10.22 1.72
CA CYS A 111 -6.33 8.79 1.45
C CYS A 111 -4.93 8.23 1.73
N LEU A 112 -4.87 6.96 2.11
CA LEU A 112 -3.63 6.24 2.40
C LEU A 112 -3.39 5.14 1.36
N PRO A 113 -2.58 5.39 0.32
CA PRO A 113 -2.16 4.36 -0.62
C PRO A 113 -0.97 3.57 -0.08
N LEU A 114 -1.09 2.24 -0.06
CA LEU A 114 -0.04 1.29 0.28
C LEU A 114 0.25 0.40 -0.94
N THR A 115 1.46 0.54 -1.49
CA THR A 115 1.86 -0.12 -2.75
C THR A 115 2.45 -1.51 -2.53
N ALA A 116 2.73 -2.22 -3.62
CA ALA A 116 3.54 -3.44 -3.62
C ALA A 116 5.04 -3.09 -3.63
N GLY A 117 5.77 -3.60 -2.66
CA GLY A 117 7.22 -3.43 -2.57
C GLY A 117 7.69 -1.99 -2.31
N SER A 118 8.99 -1.76 -2.37
CA SER A 118 9.61 -0.48 -2.02
C SER A 118 9.42 0.61 -3.07
N CYS A 119 9.60 1.87 -2.66
CA CYS A 119 9.65 3.03 -3.56
C CYS A 119 10.77 2.93 -4.60
N THR A 120 10.47 3.29 -5.85
CA THR A 120 11.39 3.28 -7.00
C THR A 120 11.52 4.64 -7.68
N LEU A 121 11.15 5.73 -7.02
CA LEU A 121 11.19 7.09 -7.60
C LEU A 121 12.61 7.63 -7.80
N CYS A 122 13.60 7.07 -7.11
CA CYS A 122 14.99 7.47 -7.19
C CYS A 122 15.86 6.26 -7.47
N TYR A 123 16.90 6.42 -8.28
CA TYR A 123 17.94 5.41 -8.45
C TYR A 123 18.56 5.04 -7.09
N GLN A 124 18.94 6.05 -6.31
CA GLN A 124 19.41 5.90 -4.93
C GLN A 124 18.58 6.80 -4.00
N CYS A 125 18.03 6.22 -2.92
CA CYS A 125 17.29 6.97 -1.91
C CYS A 125 18.20 7.87 -1.10
N THR A 126 17.66 8.99 -0.60
CA THR A 126 18.39 9.95 0.25
C THR A 126 18.38 9.59 1.74
N TRP A 127 17.72 8.51 2.13
CA TRP A 127 17.74 8.01 3.50
C TRP A 127 19.14 7.47 3.88
N PRO A 128 19.65 7.73 5.11
CA PRO A 128 19.07 8.60 6.16
C PRO A 128 19.51 10.08 6.04
N ASP A 129 20.48 10.38 5.19
CA ASP A 129 21.30 11.60 5.23
C ASP A 129 20.56 12.87 4.84
N ARG A 130 19.55 12.78 3.98
CA ARG A 130 18.82 13.93 3.43
C ARG A 130 17.32 13.65 3.32
N PRO A 131 16.46 14.70 3.39
CA PRO A 131 15.02 14.56 3.18
C PRO A 131 14.68 13.86 1.86
N CYS A 132 13.53 13.19 1.81
CA CYS A 132 13.02 12.59 0.59
C CYS A 132 12.84 13.63 -0.51
N ARG A 133 13.35 13.36 -1.72
CA ARG A 133 13.19 14.25 -2.89
C ARG A 133 11.74 14.39 -3.35
N PHE A 134 10.92 13.37 -3.11
CA PHE A 134 9.54 13.28 -3.59
C PHE A 134 8.57 12.86 -2.47
N PRO A 135 8.46 13.61 -1.36
CA PRO A 135 7.68 13.19 -0.20
C PRO A 135 6.20 12.99 -0.53
N GLN A 136 5.64 13.79 -1.45
CA GLN A 136 4.24 13.72 -1.87
C GLN A 136 3.94 12.53 -2.83
N LYS A 137 4.97 12.01 -3.51
CA LYS A 137 4.83 10.88 -4.45
C LYS A 137 5.25 9.55 -3.85
N ARG A 138 6.01 9.58 -2.74
CA ARG A 138 6.49 8.39 -2.05
C ARG A 138 5.33 7.58 -1.51
N LEU A 139 5.34 6.28 -1.79
CA LEU A 139 4.40 5.31 -1.24
C LEU A 139 5.16 4.27 -0.44
N SER A 140 4.65 3.92 0.73
CA SER A 140 5.11 2.75 1.50
C SER A 140 4.37 1.50 1.04
N SER A 141 4.95 0.33 1.26
CA SER A 141 4.29 -0.91 0.91
C SER A 141 3.38 -1.42 2.04
N MET A 142 2.49 -2.36 1.69
CA MET A 142 1.65 -3.05 2.68
C MET A 142 2.51 -3.76 3.73
N GLU A 143 3.59 -4.41 3.31
CA GLU A 143 4.54 -5.08 4.21
C GLU A 143 5.30 -4.08 5.10
N ALA A 144 5.61 -2.88 4.59
CA ALA A 144 6.19 -1.81 5.39
C ALA A 144 5.25 -1.35 6.52
N TYR A 145 3.96 -1.55 6.39
CA TYR A 145 2.94 -1.35 7.42
C TYR A 145 2.69 -2.61 8.27
N GLY A 146 3.49 -3.66 8.09
CA GLY A 146 3.38 -4.90 8.84
C GLY A 146 2.25 -5.81 8.38
N LEU A 147 1.65 -5.57 7.21
CA LEU A 147 0.53 -6.36 6.72
C LEU A 147 1.01 -7.66 6.06
N LEU A 148 0.44 -8.78 6.48
CA LEU A 148 0.59 -10.05 5.78
C LEU A 148 -0.35 -10.03 4.56
N VAL A 149 0.21 -9.73 3.39
CA VAL A 149 -0.56 -9.45 2.17
C VAL A 149 -1.44 -10.62 1.76
N SER A 150 -0.99 -11.87 1.93
CA SER A 150 -1.78 -13.06 1.66
C SER A 150 -3.06 -13.13 2.50
N ASP A 151 -2.98 -12.79 3.79
CA ASP A 151 -4.12 -12.76 4.68
C ASP A 151 -5.11 -11.64 4.29
N VAL A 152 -4.58 -10.45 3.98
CA VAL A 152 -5.40 -9.33 3.50
C VAL A 152 -6.14 -9.70 2.21
N CYS A 153 -5.47 -10.35 1.25
CA CYS A 153 -6.11 -10.81 0.01
C CYS A 153 -7.25 -11.78 0.30
N LEU A 154 -6.98 -12.84 1.04
CA LEU A 154 -7.97 -13.89 1.33
C LEU A 154 -9.20 -13.34 2.05
N ARG A 155 -8.99 -12.50 3.07
CA ARG A 155 -10.09 -11.87 3.81
C ARG A 155 -10.87 -10.84 2.98
N SER A 156 -10.26 -10.29 1.94
CA SER A 156 -10.91 -9.40 0.97
C SER A 156 -11.53 -10.14 -0.23
N GLY A 157 -11.57 -11.48 -0.20
CA GLY A 157 -12.18 -12.32 -1.24
C GLY A 157 -11.32 -12.49 -2.50
N LEU A 158 -10.02 -12.17 -2.44
CA LEU A 158 -9.07 -12.36 -3.54
C LEU A 158 -8.06 -13.47 -3.22
N GLN A 159 -7.60 -14.17 -4.25
CA GLN A 159 -6.48 -15.08 -4.12
C GLN A 159 -5.17 -14.29 -4.01
N TYR A 160 -4.17 -14.84 -3.34
CA TYR A 160 -2.81 -14.31 -3.31
C TYR A 160 -1.92 -15.00 -4.35
N ASN A 161 -2.22 -16.26 -4.67
CA ASN A 161 -1.49 -17.06 -5.65
C ASN A 161 -2.48 -17.57 -6.71
N TYR A 162 -2.17 -17.38 -7.98
CA TYR A 162 -3.00 -17.73 -9.13
C TYR A 162 -2.49 -18.96 -9.88
N GLY A 163 -1.66 -19.78 -9.24
CA GLY A 163 -1.14 -21.03 -9.77
C GLY A 163 0.32 -20.95 -10.21
N PRO A 164 0.86 -22.05 -10.76
CA PRO A 164 2.23 -22.10 -11.26
C PRO A 164 2.43 -21.08 -12.38
N ASP A 165 3.66 -20.65 -12.56
CA ASP A 165 4.05 -19.70 -13.61
C ASP A 165 3.25 -18.38 -13.59
N THR A 166 2.84 -17.95 -12.39
CA THR A 166 2.21 -16.65 -12.17
C THR A 166 2.89 -15.87 -11.07
N ILE A 167 2.85 -14.53 -11.21
CA ILE A 167 3.20 -13.60 -10.15
C ILE A 167 2.06 -12.62 -9.93
N CYS A 168 1.80 -12.26 -8.66
CA CYS A 168 0.77 -11.30 -8.30
C CYS A 168 1.37 -10.17 -7.47
N PHE A 169 1.16 -8.94 -7.92
CA PHE A 169 1.45 -7.73 -7.14
C PHE A 169 0.15 -7.15 -6.60
N THR A 170 0.14 -6.85 -5.30
CA THR A 170 -1.05 -6.37 -4.58
C THR A 170 -0.77 -5.05 -3.89
N SER A 171 -1.69 -4.12 -4.03
CA SER A 171 -1.68 -2.82 -3.36
C SER A 171 -3.06 -2.50 -2.81
N CYS A 172 -3.15 -1.67 -1.77
CA CYS A 172 -4.41 -1.18 -1.27
C CYS A 172 -4.43 0.34 -1.11
N LEU A 173 -5.62 0.91 -1.21
CA LEU A 173 -5.86 2.32 -0.99
C LEU A 173 -6.99 2.48 0.02
N LEU A 174 -6.71 3.14 1.15
CA LEU A 174 -7.67 3.42 2.20
C LEU A 174 -8.20 4.83 2.05
N PHE A 175 -9.50 5.02 2.29
CA PHE A 175 -10.18 6.30 2.13
C PHE A 175 -11.36 6.42 3.11
N GLU A 176 -12.05 7.56 3.12
CA GLU A 176 -13.07 7.91 4.12
C GLU A 176 -12.50 7.88 5.53
N LYS A 177 -11.52 8.76 5.76
CA LYS A 177 -10.93 8.96 7.07
C LYS A 177 -11.98 9.50 8.03
N GLU A 178 -12.05 8.92 9.24
CA GLU A 178 -12.86 9.49 10.32
C GLU A 178 -12.34 10.89 10.64
N SER A 179 -13.19 11.89 10.43
CA SER A 179 -12.89 13.23 10.93
C SER A 179 -12.83 13.12 12.45
N SER A 180 -11.71 13.51 13.05
CA SER A 180 -11.67 13.74 14.50
C SER A 180 -12.76 14.76 14.81
N CYS A 181 -13.89 14.32 15.37
CA CYS A 181 -14.89 15.18 15.94
C CYS A 181 -14.19 16.01 17.02
N HIS A 182 -13.84 17.25 16.69
CA HIS A 182 -13.58 18.24 17.70
C HIS A 182 -14.91 18.40 18.47
N ALA A 183 -14.96 17.88 19.68
CA ALA A 183 -16.03 18.19 20.64
C ALA A 183 -16.18 19.70 20.63
N LYS A 184 -17.34 20.19 20.20
CA LYS A 184 -17.71 21.60 20.38
C LYS A 184 -17.64 21.86 21.87
N PRO A 185 -16.97 22.93 22.33
CA PRO A 185 -17.08 23.31 23.73
C PRO A 185 -18.56 23.58 24.00
N GLU A 186 -19.09 22.92 25.01
CA GLU A 186 -20.40 23.23 25.58
C GLU A 186 -20.42 24.73 25.88
N ARG A 187 -21.34 25.45 25.27
CA ARG A 187 -21.60 26.82 25.65
C ARG A 187 -22.35 26.74 27.00
N ASP A 188 -21.65 27.07 28.04
CA ASP A 188 -22.28 27.41 29.31
C ASP A 188 -23.34 28.48 29.07
N LEU A 189 -24.60 28.06 29.26
CA LEU A 189 -25.74 28.97 29.39
C LEU A 189 -25.82 29.33 30.88
N SER A 190 -25.26 30.46 31.21
CA SER A 190 -25.56 31.19 32.43
C SER A 190 -26.59 32.24 32.15
#